data_d52ba63e3fd0d6a308253f755f0914da
#
_entry.id   d52ba63e3fd0d6a308253f755f0914da
#
_cell.length_a   1.000
_cell.length_b   1.000
_cell.length_c   1.000
_cell.angle_alpha   90.00
_cell.angle_beta   90.00
_cell.angle_gamma   90.00
#
_symmetry.space_group_name_H-M   'P 1'
#
loop_
_entity.id
_entity.type
_entity.pdbx_description
1 polymer ?
#
loop_
_entity_poly.entity_id
_entity_poly.type
_entity_poly.pdbx_seq_one_letter_code
_entity_poly.pdbx_strand_id
1 'polypeptide(L)'
;SALKRRVKWRFLVNFAGWISSLVIRFFLAIKGKSVSRVKYTWVSTFDESINLFWEKVKDQYTIMVQRDFVYLNWRYCRKPDNTYHILRAELDGSIVGLIIVKYEDYKDARIGFIMESLAIKDSMVVDSLLKRGLMFLSRNKVDFVLARVSSSDPVKRAFYKKGFSQKEDVWNSHIVYVRYSSHVEESVLCDTSLWHVSFGDCDAA
;
A
#
# COMPACT_ATOMS: atom_id res chain seq x y z
N SER A 1 -25.68 -34.67 -14.26
CA SER A 1 -25.86 -34.25 -12.91
C SER A 1 -25.06 -32.99 -12.57
N ALA A 2 -25.79 -31.92 -12.33
CA ALA A 2 -25.24 -30.57 -12.07
C ALA A 2 -24.37 -30.51 -10.81
N LEU A 3 -24.61 -31.37 -9.83
CA LEU A 3 -23.88 -31.44 -8.56
C LEU A 3 -22.41 -31.85 -8.76
N LYS A 4 -22.14 -32.86 -9.61
CA LYS A 4 -20.75 -33.29 -9.92
C LYS A 4 -19.93 -32.22 -10.66
N ARG A 5 -20.60 -31.35 -11.41
CA ARG A 5 -19.97 -30.27 -12.16
C ARG A 5 -19.57 -29.10 -11.24
N ARG A 6 -20.40 -28.78 -10.23
CA ARG A 6 -20.09 -27.76 -9.21
C ARG A 6 -18.93 -28.14 -8.29
N VAL A 7 -18.84 -29.42 -7.90
CA VAL A 7 -17.74 -29.91 -7.06
C VAL A 7 -16.42 -29.89 -7.82
N LYS A 8 -16.37 -30.29 -9.10
CA LYS A 8 -15.16 -30.17 -9.94
C LYS A 8 -14.70 -28.73 -10.13
N TRP A 9 -15.61 -27.75 -10.26
CA TRP A 9 -15.28 -26.36 -10.40
C TRP A 9 -14.67 -25.79 -9.10
N ARG A 10 -15.21 -26.14 -7.94
CA ARG A 10 -14.63 -25.71 -6.65
C ARG A 10 -13.23 -26.28 -6.41
N PHE A 11 -12.98 -27.54 -6.80
CA PHE A 11 -11.63 -28.12 -6.72
C PHE A 11 -10.65 -27.45 -7.68
N LEU A 12 -11.07 -27.12 -8.89
CA LEU A 12 -10.22 -26.42 -9.87
C LEU A 12 -9.91 -24.98 -9.44
N VAL A 13 -10.87 -24.27 -8.89
CA VAL A 13 -10.67 -22.90 -8.37
C VAL A 13 -9.75 -22.90 -7.15
N ASN A 14 -9.94 -23.84 -6.22
CA ASN A 14 -9.05 -23.99 -5.05
C ASN A 14 -7.65 -24.45 -5.45
N PHE A 15 -7.51 -25.34 -6.44
CA PHE A 15 -6.22 -25.79 -6.93
C PHE A 15 -5.48 -24.69 -7.71
N ALA A 16 -6.19 -23.91 -8.52
CA ALA A 16 -5.64 -22.72 -9.19
C ALA A 16 -5.24 -21.62 -8.19
N GLY A 17 -6.03 -21.40 -7.13
CA GLY A 17 -5.70 -20.51 -6.02
C GLY A 17 -4.46 -20.95 -5.26
N TRP A 18 -4.30 -22.27 -5.03
CA TRP A 18 -3.12 -22.81 -4.35
C TRP A 18 -1.85 -22.68 -5.20
N ILE A 19 -1.92 -22.95 -6.50
CA ILE A 19 -0.79 -22.76 -7.45
C ILE A 19 -0.45 -21.29 -7.56
N SER A 20 -1.44 -20.38 -7.65
CA SER A 20 -1.16 -18.94 -7.72
C SER A 20 -0.49 -18.42 -6.45
N SER A 21 -0.89 -18.91 -5.27
CA SER A 21 -0.25 -18.54 -3.99
C SER A 21 1.18 -19.06 -3.89
N LEU A 22 1.46 -20.27 -4.40
CA LEU A 22 2.82 -20.83 -4.46
C LEU A 22 3.69 -20.07 -5.46
N VAL A 23 3.18 -19.70 -6.62
CA VAL A 23 3.89 -18.90 -7.62
C VAL A 23 4.21 -17.50 -7.09
N ILE A 24 3.25 -16.85 -6.43
CA ILE A 24 3.47 -15.54 -5.78
C ILE A 24 4.53 -15.67 -4.67
N ARG A 25 4.47 -16.71 -3.83
CA ARG A 25 5.48 -16.96 -2.78
C ARG A 25 6.87 -17.21 -3.38
N PHE A 26 6.96 -17.95 -4.49
CA PHE A 26 8.20 -18.21 -5.20
C PHE A 26 8.77 -16.93 -5.84
N PHE A 27 7.94 -16.11 -6.50
CA PHE A 27 8.35 -14.82 -7.05
C PHE A 27 8.79 -13.82 -5.97
N LEU A 28 8.12 -13.79 -4.82
CA LEU A 28 8.52 -12.96 -3.67
C LEU A 28 9.83 -13.44 -3.04
N ALA A 29 10.14 -14.73 -3.12
CA ALA A 29 11.38 -15.28 -2.58
C ALA A 29 12.62 -14.97 -3.45
N ILE A 30 12.47 -14.92 -4.79
CA ILE A 30 13.60 -14.93 -5.71
C ILE A 30 14.14 -13.55 -6.09
N LYS A 31 13.38 -12.45 -6.02
CA LYS A 31 13.85 -11.13 -6.49
C LYS A 31 13.73 -10.03 -5.44
N GLY A 32 14.84 -9.69 -4.84
CA GLY A 32 15.03 -8.46 -4.08
C GLY A 32 16.42 -8.44 -3.48
N LYS A 33 17.35 -7.67 -4.06
CA LYS A 33 18.57 -7.29 -3.36
C LYS A 33 18.15 -6.53 -2.10
N SER A 34 18.40 -7.11 -0.94
CA SER A 34 18.25 -6.39 0.32
C SER A 34 19.35 -5.34 0.37
N VAL A 35 18.99 -4.10 0.67
CA VAL A 35 19.97 -3.08 1.02
C VAL A 35 20.48 -3.48 2.40
N SER A 36 21.70 -4.01 2.48
CA SER A 36 22.26 -4.64 3.69
C SER A 36 22.35 -3.69 4.90
N ARG A 37 22.26 -2.37 4.69
CA ARG A 37 22.33 -1.34 5.73
C ARG A 37 20.96 -0.83 6.18
N VAL A 38 19.86 -1.16 5.49
CA VAL A 38 18.52 -0.71 5.86
C VAL A 38 17.91 -1.67 6.86
N LYS A 39 17.56 -1.15 8.03
CA LYS A 39 16.82 -1.84 9.09
C LYS A 39 15.33 -1.70 8.85
N TYR A 40 14.59 -2.80 8.97
CA TYR A 40 13.12 -2.84 8.83
C TYR A 40 12.49 -3.27 10.15
N THR A 41 11.62 -2.45 10.70
CA THR A 41 11.00 -2.69 12.01
C THR A 41 9.49 -2.48 11.94
N TRP A 42 8.72 -3.45 12.45
CA TRP A 42 7.30 -3.28 12.69
C TRP A 42 7.10 -2.43 13.93
N VAL A 43 6.30 -1.38 13.82
CA VAL A 43 6.03 -0.43 14.91
C VAL A 43 4.52 -0.29 15.10
N SER A 44 4.12 0.07 16.32
CA SER A 44 2.71 0.31 16.69
C SER A 44 2.35 1.80 16.68
N THR A 45 3.34 2.68 16.76
CA THR A 45 3.17 4.12 16.82
C THR A 45 4.31 4.81 16.09
N PHE A 46 4.09 6.07 15.73
CA PHE A 46 5.14 6.95 15.21
C PHE A 46 5.65 7.86 16.34
N ASP A 47 6.92 8.15 16.31
CA ASP A 47 7.56 9.22 17.07
C ASP A 47 7.79 10.46 16.18
N GLU A 48 8.21 11.59 16.76
CA GLU A 48 8.36 12.84 16.03
C GLU A 48 9.42 12.81 14.93
N SER A 49 10.30 11.81 14.91
CA SER A 49 11.30 11.64 13.84
C SER A 49 10.67 11.45 12.46
N ILE A 50 9.39 11.03 12.42
CA ILE A 50 8.63 10.90 11.18
C ILE A 50 8.44 12.25 10.47
N ASN A 51 8.44 13.37 11.19
CA ASN A 51 8.36 14.71 10.60
C ASN A 51 9.56 15.01 9.71
N LEU A 52 10.76 14.58 10.12
CA LEU A 52 11.97 14.72 9.29
C LEU A 52 11.91 13.87 8.01
N PHE A 53 11.27 12.73 8.08
CA PHE A 53 11.01 11.91 6.90
C PHE A 53 9.96 12.57 6.01
N TRP A 54 8.87 13.07 6.59
CA TRP A 54 7.83 13.80 5.86
C TRP A 54 8.40 14.96 5.05
N GLU A 55 9.23 15.78 5.67
CA GLU A 55 9.91 16.90 4.99
C GLU A 55 10.73 16.47 3.75
N LYS A 56 11.28 15.25 3.76
CA LYS A 56 12.04 14.70 2.63
C LYS A 56 11.18 14.12 1.50
N VAL A 57 9.96 13.69 1.81
CA VAL A 57 9.10 13.01 0.82
C VAL A 57 7.98 13.88 0.28
N LYS A 58 7.52 14.89 1.01
CA LYS A 58 6.39 15.75 0.60
C LYS A 58 6.58 16.36 -0.79
N ASP A 59 7.79 16.81 -1.10
CA ASP A 59 8.11 17.47 -2.37
C ASP A 59 8.20 16.50 -3.58
N GLN A 60 8.00 15.20 -3.34
CA GLN A 60 7.92 14.22 -4.42
C GLN A 60 6.54 14.21 -5.10
N TYR A 61 5.55 14.84 -4.48
CA TYR A 61 4.16 14.86 -4.92
C TYR A 61 3.68 16.30 -5.03
N THR A 62 2.90 16.59 -6.05
CA THR A 62 2.37 17.95 -6.25
C THR A 62 1.22 18.24 -5.29
N ILE A 63 0.31 17.28 -5.15
CA ILE A 63 -0.84 17.37 -4.23
C ILE A 63 -0.94 16.07 -3.45
N MET A 64 -0.84 16.16 -2.13
CA MET A 64 -1.13 15.05 -1.23
C MET A 64 -1.53 15.57 0.15
N VAL A 65 -2.25 14.76 0.90
CA VAL A 65 -2.55 15.03 2.31
C VAL A 65 -1.26 14.92 3.13
N GLN A 66 -1.08 15.81 4.08
CA GLN A 66 0.09 15.81 4.99
C GLN A 66 0.21 14.47 5.73
N ARG A 67 1.45 13.95 5.81
CA ARG A 67 1.78 12.66 6.45
C ARG A 67 2.75 12.88 7.62
N ASP A 68 2.46 13.88 8.45
CA ASP A 68 3.25 14.17 9.65
C ASP A 68 2.93 13.23 10.83
N PHE A 69 3.64 13.43 11.91
CA PHE A 69 3.45 12.69 13.16
C PHE A 69 2.01 12.71 13.67
N VAL A 70 1.35 13.88 13.63
CA VAL A 70 -0.01 14.05 14.14
C VAL A 70 -1.01 13.25 13.30
N TYR A 71 -0.95 13.42 11.98
CA TYR A 71 -1.83 12.75 11.04
C TYR A 71 -1.64 11.23 11.08
N LEU A 72 -0.41 10.73 10.97
CA LEU A 72 -0.15 9.29 10.90
C LEU A 72 -0.56 8.57 12.19
N ASN A 73 -0.30 9.15 13.36
CA ASN A 73 -0.77 8.57 14.61
C ASN A 73 -2.30 8.63 14.76
N TRP A 74 -2.92 9.75 14.38
CA TRP A 74 -4.37 9.85 14.38
C TRP A 74 -5.00 8.80 13.46
N ARG A 75 -4.52 8.70 12.23
CA ARG A 75 -5.11 7.85 11.19
C ARG A 75 -4.92 6.37 11.44
N TYR A 76 -3.72 5.96 11.91
CA TYR A 76 -3.33 4.56 11.93
C TYR A 76 -3.07 3.98 13.33
N CYS A 77 -2.84 4.80 14.34
CA CYS A 77 -2.46 4.30 15.65
C CYS A 77 -3.53 4.51 16.74
N ARG A 78 -4.37 5.53 16.62
CA ARG A 78 -5.36 5.90 17.67
C ARG A 78 -6.77 5.39 17.44
N LYS A 79 -7.05 4.76 16.31
CA LYS A 79 -8.37 4.15 16.07
C LYS A 79 -8.56 2.95 17.02
N PRO A 80 -9.70 2.84 17.73
CA PRO A 80 -9.97 1.75 18.68
C PRO A 80 -9.95 0.36 18.02
N ASP A 81 -10.42 0.26 16.77
CA ASP A 81 -10.44 -0.98 15.99
C ASP A 81 -9.20 -1.12 15.09
N ASN A 82 -8.05 -0.70 15.59
CA ASN A 82 -6.83 -0.60 14.80
C ASN A 82 -6.31 -1.97 14.38
N THR A 83 -6.46 -2.27 13.10
CA THR A 83 -5.93 -3.48 12.44
C THR A 83 -4.76 -3.16 11.51
N TYR A 84 -4.17 -1.97 11.61
CA TYR A 84 -3.08 -1.55 10.75
C TYR A 84 -1.74 -2.09 11.23
N HIS A 85 -0.92 -2.54 10.28
CA HIS A 85 0.43 -3.00 10.53
C HIS A 85 1.41 -2.08 9.81
N ILE A 86 2.29 -1.44 10.57
CA ILE A 86 3.19 -0.39 10.11
C ILE A 86 4.61 -0.94 10.05
N LEU A 87 5.21 -0.99 8.87
CA LEU A 87 6.61 -1.36 8.69
C LEU A 87 7.41 -0.10 8.32
N ARG A 88 8.39 0.22 9.15
CA ARG A 88 9.31 1.34 8.98
C ARG A 88 10.66 0.84 8.48
N ALA A 89 11.23 1.55 7.52
CA ALA A 89 12.59 1.34 7.02
C ALA A 89 13.49 2.48 7.49
N GLU A 90 14.64 2.14 8.04
CA GLU A 90 15.63 3.07 8.57
C GLU A 90 17.02 2.80 7.96
N LEU A 91 17.71 3.85 7.59
CA LEU A 91 19.09 3.83 7.15
C LEU A 91 19.90 4.79 8.05
N ASP A 92 20.93 4.25 8.71
CA ASP A 92 21.82 5.01 9.59
C ASP A 92 21.03 5.88 10.63
N GLY A 93 19.97 5.28 11.21
CA GLY A 93 19.13 5.91 12.23
C GLY A 93 18.06 6.88 11.69
N SER A 94 18.03 7.14 10.38
CA SER A 94 17.03 8.01 9.75
C SER A 94 15.94 7.19 9.07
N ILE A 95 14.67 7.57 9.18
CA ILE A 95 13.57 6.95 8.45
C ILE A 95 13.75 7.26 6.97
N VAL A 96 13.71 6.22 6.14
CA VAL A 96 13.84 6.32 4.68
C VAL A 96 12.61 5.79 3.94
N GLY A 97 11.67 5.20 4.65
CA GLY A 97 10.42 4.75 4.07
C GLY A 97 9.51 4.05 5.08
N LEU A 98 8.25 3.91 4.70
CA LEU A 98 7.24 3.16 5.43
C LEU A 98 6.25 2.50 4.48
N ILE A 99 5.67 1.40 4.92
CA ILE A 99 4.49 0.81 4.32
C ILE A 99 3.50 0.46 5.43
N ILE A 100 2.23 0.76 5.19
CA ILE A 100 1.14 0.44 6.10
C ILE A 100 0.21 -0.53 5.40
N VAL A 101 -0.07 -1.64 6.04
CA VAL A 101 -0.94 -2.68 5.50
C VAL A 101 -2.02 -3.05 6.50
N LYS A 102 -3.16 -3.50 6.01
CA LYS A 102 -4.19 -4.18 6.81
C LYS A 102 -4.75 -5.35 6.04
N TYR A 103 -5.51 -6.20 6.69
CA TYR A 103 -6.33 -7.23 6.04
C TYR A 103 -7.66 -7.38 6.79
N GLU A 104 -8.66 -7.81 6.06
CA GLU A 104 -9.99 -8.05 6.60
C GLU A 104 -10.65 -9.22 5.87
N ASP A 105 -11.58 -9.88 6.54
CA ASP A 105 -12.40 -10.93 5.96
C ASP A 105 -13.66 -10.28 5.35
N TYR A 106 -13.88 -10.54 4.07
CA TYR A 106 -15.06 -10.07 3.35
C TYR A 106 -15.69 -11.23 2.60
N LYS A 107 -16.88 -11.65 3.03
CA LYS A 107 -17.57 -12.83 2.53
C LYS A 107 -16.67 -14.06 2.63
N ASP A 108 -16.37 -14.69 1.48
CA ASP A 108 -15.58 -15.92 1.38
C ASP A 108 -14.09 -15.65 1.08
N ALA A 109 -13.64 -14.38 1.15
CA ALA A 109 -12.28 -13.98 0.84
C ALA A 109 -11.66 -13.14 1.95
N ARG A 110 -10.35 -13.29 2.16
CA ARG A 110 -9.54 -12.41 2.99
C ARG A 110 -8.79 -11.44 2.08
N ILE A 111 -9.09 -10.16 2.22
CA ILE A 111 -8.56 -9.10 1.37
C ILE A 111 -7.45 -8.38 2.13
N GLY A 112 -6.30 -8.20 1.49
CA GLY A 112 -5.23 -7.35 1.97
C GLY A 112 -5.26 -5.97 1.32
N PHE A 113 -4.89 -4.96 2.07
CA PHE A 113 -4.81 -3.59 1.58
C PHE A 113 -3.42 -3.03 1.86
N ILE A 114 -2.85 -2.37 0.88
CA ILE A 114 -1.74 -1.46 1.10
C ILE A 114 -2.36 -0.08 1.29
N MET A 115 -2.38 0.36 2.55
CA MET A 115 -3.00 1.61 2.97
C MET A 115 -2.14 2.81 2.63
N GLU A 116 -0.81 2.67 2.77
CA GLU A 116 0.17 3.70 2.49
C GLU A 116 1.49 3.07 2.07
N SER A 117 2.21 3.72 1.16
CA SER A 117 3.55 3.33 0.75
C SER A 117 4.36 4.57 0.39
N LEU A 118 5.21 5.01 1.29
CA LEU A 118 6.04 6.19 1.14
C LEU A 118 7.52 5.84 1.31
N ALA A 119 8.38 6.37 0.46
CA ALA A 119 9.82 6.25 0.61
C ALA A 119 10.52 7.45 -0.02
N ILE A 120 11.71 7.80 0.48
CA ILE A 120 12.62 8.67 -0.27
C ILE A 120 12.93 8.01 -1.61
N LYS A 121 13.29 8.83 -2.63
CA LYS A 121 13.52 8.34 -4.01
C LYS A 121 14.62 7.26 -4.11
N ASP A 122 14.36 6.08 -3.52
CA ASP A 122 15.20 4.90 -3.63
C ASP A 122 14.33 3.69 -4.00
N SER A 123 14.47 3.25 -5.24
CA SER A 123 13.70 2.12 -5.77
C SER A 123 13.95 0.80 -5.02
N MET A 124 15.11 0.64 -4.37
CA MET A 124 15.42 -0.57 -3.59
C MET A 124 14.71 -0.56 -2.24
N VAL A 125 14.58 0.60 -1.59
CA VAL A 125 13.81 0.74 -0.34
C VAL A 125 12.34 0.43 -0.61
N VAL A 126 11.74 1.05 -1.65
CA VAL A 126 10.35 0.80 -2.07
C VAL A 126 10.12 -0.69 -2.37
N ASP A 127 11.00 -1.30 -3.16
CA ASP A 127 10.91 -2.71 -3.54
C ASP A 127 10.96 -3.64 -2.32
N SER A 128 11.83 -3.31 -1.36
CA SER A 128 12.00 -4.09 -0.11
C SER A 128 10.81 -3.92 0.84
N LEU A 129 10.26 -2.71 0.97
CA LEU A 129 9.06 -2.45 1.77
C LEU A 129 7.86 -3.21 1.20
N LEU A 130 7.61 -3.09 -0.11
CA LEU A 130 6.53 -3.82 -0.78
C LEU A 130 6.69 -5.33 -0.62
N LYS A 131 7.89 -5.87 -0.84
CA LYS A 131 8.15 -7.30 -0.64
C LYS A 131 7.79 -7.74 0.78
N ARG A 132 8.21 -7.01 1.80
CA ARG A 132 7.96 -7.35 3.21
C ARG A 132 6.49 -7.22 3.59
N GLY A 133 5.81 -6.15 3.13
CA GLY A 133 4.36 -5.98 3.32
C GLY A 133 3.57 -7.12 2.68
N LEU A 134 3.88 -7.48 1.44
CA LEU A 134 3.24 -8.60 0.74
C LEU A 134 3.54 -9.96 1.41
N MET A 135 4.76 -10.17 1.89
CA MET A 135 5.10 -11.39 2.67
C MET A 135 4.31 -11.47 3.97
N PHE A 136 4.12 -10.35 4.67
CA PHE A 136 3.29 -10.29 5.87
C PHE A 136 1.84 -10.66 5.54
N LEU A 137 1.23 -10.05 4.53
CA LEU A 137 -0.13 -10.34 4.09
C LEU A 137 -0.29 -11.81 3.66
N SER A 138 0.67 -12.35 2.90
CA SER A 138 0.68 -13.76 2.50
C SER A 138 0.74 -14.73 3.69
N ARG A 139 1.51 -14.42 4.73
CA ARG A 139 1.55 -15.22 5.97
C ARG A 139 0.21 -15.21 6.72
N ASN A 140 -0.55 -14.14 6.59
CA ASN A 140 -1.90 -14.01 7.13
C ASN A 140 -2.99 -14.55 6.21
N LYS A 141 -2.60 -15.36 5.19
CA LYS A 141 -3.50 -16.09 4.28
C LYS A 141 -4.46 -15.17 3.51
N VAL A 142 -3.96 -14.01 3.10
CA VAL A 142 -4.71 -13.07 2.25
C VAL A 142 -4.84 -13.67 0.85
N ASP A 143 -6.04 -13.65 0.28
CA ASP A 143 -6.34 -14.21 -1.04
C ASP A 143 -5.88 -13.29 -2.17
N PHE A 144 -6.06 -11.98 -1.99
CA PHE A 144 -5.56 -10.96 -2.92
C PHE A 144 -5.30 -9.64 -2.20
N VAL A 145 -4.50 -8.79 -2.82
CA VAL A 145 -4.08 -7.52 -2.24
C VAL A 145 -4.50 -6.38 -3.16
N LEU A 146 -5.10 -5.37 -2.57
CA LEU A 146 -5.47 -4.12 -3.22
C LEU A 146 -4.51 -3.00 -2.81
N ALA A 147 -4.21 -2.13 -3.76
CA ALA A 147 -3.47 -0.90 -3.52
C ALA A 147 -4.07 0.22 -4.38
N ARG A 148 -4.13 1.42 -3.84
CA ARG A 148 -4.46 2.61 -4.61
C ARG A 148 -3.17 3.38 -4.86
N VAL A 149 -2.86 3.60 -6.14
CA VAL A 149 -1.63 4.26 -6.57
C VAL A 149 -1.99 5.18 -7.74
N SER A 150 -1.70 6.45 -7.61
CA SER A 150 -1.96 7.42 -8.70
C SER A 150 -1.06 7.15 -9.92
N SER A 151 -1.46 7.68 -11.07
CA SER A 151 -0.75 7.45 -12.34
C SER A 151 0.69 7.99 -12.33
N SER A 152 0.92 9.08 -11.62
CA SER A 152 2.21 9.77 -11.49
C SER A 152 3.05 9.30 -10.30
N ASP A 153 2.54 8.36 -9.49
CA ASP A 153 3.22 7.94 -8.26
C ASP A 153 4.58 7.31 -8.57
N PRO A 154 5.68 7.82 -7.98
CA PRO A 154 7.02 7.27 -8.18
C PRO A 154 7.14 5.78 -7.85
N VAL A 155 6.29 5.27 -6.96
CA VAL A 155 6.30 3.86 -6.54
C VAL A 155 5.51 2.94 -7.47
N LYS A 156 4.69 3.47 -8.39
CA LYS A 156 3.83 2.69 -9.30
C LYS A 156 4.57 1.56 -10.00
N ARG A 157 5.77 1.85 -10.52
CA ARG A 157 6.60 0.85 -11.20
C ARG A 157 6.96 -0.34 -10.29
N ALA A 158 7.16 -0.10 -9.00
CA ALA A 158 7.47 -1.16 -8.04
C ALA A 158 6.28 -2.10 -7.83
N PHE A 159 5.05 -1.58 -7.81
CA PHE A 159 3.83 -2.40 -7.73
C PHE A 159 3.71 -3.33 -8.94
N TYR A 160 3.87 -2.83 -10.16
CA TYR A 160 3.83 -3.70 -11.35
C TYR A 160 4.91 -4.79 -11.35
N LYS A 161 6.11 -4.47 -10.88
CA LYS A 161 7.18 -5.47 -10.71
C LYS A 161 6.83 -6.57 -9.70
N LYS A 162 5.91 -6.31 -8.77
CA LYS A 162 5.40 -7.30 -7.80
C LYS A 162 4.14 -8.03 -8.28
N GLY A 163 3.73 -7.83 -9.52
CA GLY A 163 2.61 -8.55 -10.12
C GLY A 163 1.26 -7.87 -9.95
N PHE A 164 1.22 -6.61 -9.50
CA PHE A 164 -0.03 -5.86 -9.52
C PHE A 164 -0.44 -5.56 -10.96
N SER A 165 -1.71 -5.71 -11.25
CA SER A 165 -2.34 -5.27 -12.50
C SER A 165 -3.30 -4.13 -12.22
N GLN A 166 -3.36 -3.17 -13.13
CA GLN A 166 -4.32 -2.09 -13.04
C GLN A 166 -5.73 -2.65 -13.30
N LYS A 167 -6.67 -2.24 -12.47
CA LYS A 167 -8.11 -2.44 -12.67
C LYS A 167 -8.78 -1.07 -12.66
N GLU A 168 -9.89 -0.95 -13.36
CA GLU A 168 -10.77 0.19 -13.19
C GLU A 168 -11.23 0.27 -11.74
N ASP A 169 -11.47 1.48 -11.25
CA ASP A 169 -11.87 1.68 -9.86
C ASP A 169 -13.21 1.00 -9.61
N VAL A 170 -13.15 -0.15 -8.95
CA VAL A 170 -14.34 -0.97 -8.62
C VAL A 170 -15.28 -0.29 -7.64
N TRP A 171 -14.84 0.80 -6.99
CA TRP A 171 -15.64 1.51 -5.99
C TRP A 171 -16.12 2.90 -6.45
N ASN A 172 -15.95 3.24 -7.73
CA ASN A 172 -16.38 4.54 -8.29
C ASN A 172 -15.99 5.75 -7.40
N SER A 173 -14.80 5.67 -6.79
CA SER A 173 -14.36 6.73 -5.90
C SER A 173 -13.86 7.92 -6.70
N HIS A 174 -14.43 9.07 -6.43
CA HIS A 174 -14.08 10.33 -7.05
C HIS A 174 -13.31 11.20 -6.07
N ILE A 175 -12.29 11.90 -6.56
CA ILE A 175 -11.68 13.00 -5.82
C ILE A 175 -12.61 14.19 -5.98
N VAL A 176 -13.11 14.72 -4.85
CA VAL A 176 -13.88 15.95 -4.82
C VAL A 176 -13.11 17.00 -4.03
N TYR A 177 -13.16 18.24 -4.49
CA TYR A 177 -12.51 19.35 -3.82
C TYR A 177 -13.37 20.61 -3.84
N VAL A 178 -13.14 21.49 -2.87
CA VAL A 178 -13.70 22.85 -2.87
C VAL A 178 -12.52 23.82 -2.78
N ARG A 179 -12.50 24.77 -3.70
CA ARG A 179 -11.46 25.78 -3.76
C ARG A 179 -11.84 27.00 -2.91
N TYR A 180 -11.08 27.26 -1.86
CA TYR A 180 -11.27 28.42 -0.99
C TYR A 180 -10.27 29.55 -1.26
N SER A 181 -9.27 29.33 -2.11
CA SER A 181 -8.21 30.28 -2.39
C SER A 181 -7.83 30.25 -3.87
N SER A 182 -7.40 31.38 -4.40
CA SER A 182 -6.87 31.52 -5.77
C SER A 182 -5.37 31.19 -5.89
N HIS A 183 -4.71 30.81 -4.78
CA HIS A 183 -3.27 30.52 -4.81
C HIS A 183 -2.90 29.25 -5.59
N VAL A 184 -3.84 28.34 -5.77
CA VAL A 184 -3.65 27.14 -6.61
C VAL A 184 -4.52 27.29 -7.85
N GLU A 185 -3.92 27.14 -9.01
CA GLU A 185 -4.66 27.20 -10.29
C GLU A 185 -5.61 26.01 -10.41
N GLU A 186 -6.78 26.24 -11.00
CA GLU A 186 -7.80 25.22 -11.17
C GLU A 186 -7.34 24.08 -12.09
N SER A 187 -6.53 24.39 -13.10
CA SER A 187 -5.88 23.40 -13.96
C SER A 187 -5.06 22.36 -13.18
N VAL A 188 -4.39 22.78 -12.11
CA VAL A 188 -3.62 21.90 -11.24
C VAL A 188 -4.55 21.02 -10.40
N LEU A 189 -5.66 21.58 -9.89
CA LEU A 189 -6.64 20.83 -9.10
C LEU A 189 -7.42 19.80 -9.94
N CYS A 190 -7.71 20.13 -11.21
CA CYS A 190 -8.42 19.25 -12.13
C CYS A 190 -7.56 18.11 -12.67
N ASP A 191 -6.23 18.23 -12.62
CA ASP A 191 -5.32 17.17 -13.08
C ASP A 191 -5.11 16.11 -11.98
N THR A 192 -5.91 15.04 -12.04
CA THR A 192 -5.81 13.93 -11.09
C THR A 192 -4.47 13.21 -11.12
N SER A 193 -3.67 13.40 -12.17
CA SER A 193 -2.33 12.81 -12.23
C SER A 193 -1.35 13.47 -11.25
N LEU A 194 -1.62 14.69 -10.81
CA LEU A 194 -0.81 15.42 -9.84
C LEU A 194 -1.11 15.05 -8.38
N TRP A 195 -2.18 14.29 -8.15
CA TRP A 195 -2.61 13.89 -6.81
C TRP A 195 -1.96 12.57 -6.38
N HIS A 196 -1.40 12.56 -5.18
CA HIS A 196 -1.13 11.31 -4.49
C HIS A 196 -2.35 10.92 -3.67
N VAL A 197 -2.93 9.77 -3.98
CA VAL A 197 -4.09 9.22 -3.27
C VAL A 197 -3.81 7.76 -2.94
N SER A 198 -3.88 7.45 -1.67
CA SER A 198 -3.75 6.09 -1.13
C SER A 198 -5.07 5.61 -0.54
N PHE A 199 -5.16 4.36 -0.12
CA PHE A 199 -6.30 3.90 0.69
C PHE A 199 -6.38 4.60 2.05
N GLY A 200 -5.26 5.15 2.52
CA GLY A 200 -5.24 5.97 3.73
C GLY A 200 -6.07 7.24 3.65
N ASP A 201 -6.32 7.74 2.46
CA ASP A 201 -7.15 8.93 2.21
C ASP A 201 -8.65 8.61 2.07
N CYS A 202 -9.03 7.33 2.15
CA CYS A 202 -10.40 6.88 2.00
C CYS A 202 -10.97 6.38 3.33
N ASP A 203 -12.25 6.73 3.62
CA ASP A 203 -12.95 6.24 4.82
C ASP A 203 -13.47 4.80 4.65
N ALA A 204 -13.54 4.32 3.44
CA ALA A 204 -14.10 3.01 3.08
C ALA A 204 -13.10 1.84 3.21
N ALA A 205 -11.94 2.07 3.83
CA ALA A 205 -10.93 1.03 4.01
C ALA A 205 -10.67 0.75 5.49
#